data_2591ece7a3c08fe47a10567f851edc1b
#
_entry.id   2591ece7a3c08fe47a10567f851edc1b
#
_cell.length_a   1.000
_cell.length_b   1.000
_cell.length_c   1.000
_cell.angle_alpha   90.00
_cell.angle_beta   90.00
_cell.angle_gamma   90.00
#
_symmetry.space_group_name_H-M   'P 1'
#
loop_
_entity.id
_entity.type
_entity.pdbx_description
1 polymer ?
#
loop_
_entity_poly.entity_id
_entity_poly.type
_entity_poly.pdbx_seq_one_letter_code
_entity_poly.pdbx_strand_id
1 'polypeptide(L)'
;MSKIFTRSFRVHWGELDPSGAVSPANILRYLMETAWDWGVALGWDAKYSENPDVFWVIRETEIHFLRPLRHNDEFNLTIWMVNWQKVRGTRCFELTRKDTGEVVAQGTQQVVFMDAKTGRPMNLPEEVVDVFRLENPRVFPFERFPKIAPAENPFVTQRQVEWMDLDVYEHVNNVIHVNYAEEAAAQDFAARGWTPAR
;
A
#
# COMPACT_ATOMS: atom_id res chain seq x y z
N MET A 1 1.83 7.12 23.26
CA MET A 1 2.41 7.27 21.92
C MET A 1 1.32 7.70 20.95
N SER A 2 1.65 8.44 19.91
CA SER A 2 0.65 8.91 18.95
C SER A 2 0.08 7.74 18.15
N LYS A 3 -1.24 7.64 18.09
CA LYS A 3 -1.96 6.65 17.26
C LYS A 3 -2.07 7.08 15.79
N ILE A 4 -1.53 8.24 15.46
CA ILE A 4 -1.28 8.73 14.11
C ILE A 4 0.24 8.73 13.94
N PHE A 5 0.73 8.13 12.88
CA PHE A 5 2.16 8.01 12.62
C PHE A 5 2.52 8.69 11.32
N THR A 6 3.64 9.40 11.31
CA THR A 6 4.15 10.11 10.14
C THR A 6 5.61 9.75 9.93
N ARG A 7 5.96 9.39 8.71
CA ARG A 7 7.33 9.18 8.25
C ARG A 7 7.64 10.14 7.11
N SER A 8 8.84 10.73 7.15
CA SER A 8 9.34 11.60 6.07
C SER A 8 10.17 10.80 5.09
N PHE A 9 10.02 11.12 3.82
CA PHE A 9 10.76 10.52 2.72
C PHE A 9 11.29 11.59 1.77
N ARG A 10 12.29 11.19 0.98
CA ARG A 10 12.78 11.92 -0.19
C ARG A 10 12.78 10.99 -1.37
N VAL A 11 12.29 11.46 -2.51
CA VAL A 11 12.23 10.67 -3.73
C VAL A 11 13.62 10.46 -4.32
N HIS A 12 13.99 9.21 -4.57
CA HIS A 12 15.25 8.83 -5.21
C HIS A 12 15.04 8.56 -6.71
N TRP A 13 16.13 8.66 -7.48
CA TRP A 13 16.10 8.50 -8.93
C TRP A 13 15.54 7.14 -9.38
N GLY A 14 15.91 6.06 -8.70
CA GLY A 14 15.48 4.69 -9.03
C GLY A 14 14.01 4.38 -8.74
N GLU A 15 13.25 5.34 -8.20
CA GLU A 15 11.83 5.19 -7.84
C GLU A 15 10.89 5.78 -8.91
N LEU A 16 11.48 6.39 -9.95
CA LEU A 16 10.74 7.05 -11.01
C LEU A 16 10.39 6.08 -12.13
N ASP A 17 9.19 6.25 -12.67
CA ASP A 17 8.78 5.65 -13.92
C ASP A 17 9.31 6.45 -15.14
N PRO A 18 9.11 6.00 -16.39
CA PRO A 18 9.52 6.72 -17.59
C PRO A 18 8.90 8.11 -17.78
N SER A 19 7.81 8.45 -17.07
CA SER A 19 7.22 9.79 -17.06
C SER A 19 7.99 10.78 -16.16
N GLY A 20 8.94 10.27 -15.38
CA GLY A 20 9.68 11.03 -14.37
C GLY A 20 8.89 11.26 -13.08
N ALA A 21 7.83 10.52 -12.85
CA ALA A 21 7.08 10.51 -11.61
C ALA A 21 7.40 9.25 -10.78
N VAL A 22 7.16 9.32 -9.48
CA VAL A 22 7.22 8.12 -8.63
C VAL A 22 6.16 7.13 -9.07
N SER A 23 6.56 5.89 -9.35
CA SER A 23 5.63 4.85 -9.79
C SER A 23 4.61 4.49 -8.71
N PRO A 24 3.38 4.07 -9.07
CA PRO A 24 2.40 3.53 -8.13
C PRO A 24 2.94 2.44 -7.22
N ALA A 25 3.78 1.56 -7.74
CA ALA A 25 4.43 0.51 -6.96
C ALA A 25 5.33 1.08 -5.86
N ASN A 26 6.09 2.14 -6.14
CA ASN A 26 6.94 2.77 -5.13
C ASN A 26 6.12 3.56 -4.10
N ILE A 27 4.99 4.15 -4.46
CA ILE A 27 4.06 4.73 -3.47
C ILE A 27 3.56 3.64 -2.50
N LEU A 28 3.20 2.47 -3.02
CA LEU A 28 2.80 1.34 -2.16
C LEU A 28 3.95 0.89 -1.26
N ARG A 29 5.20 0.89 -1.75
CA ARG A 29 6.39 0.56 -0.95
C ARG A 29 6.57 1.52 0.22
N TYR A 30 6.47 2.83 0.01
CA TYR A 30 6.52 3.82 1.08
C TYR A 30 5.43 3.58 2.14
N LEU A 31 4.21 3.22 1.69
CA LEU A 31 3.12 2.89 2.61
C LEU A 31 3.44 1.65 3.45
N MET A 32 3.98 0.60 2.84
CA MET A 32 4.37 -0.62 3.54
C MET A 32 5.44 -0.35 4.60
N GLU A 33 6.49 0.38 4.24
CA GLU A 33 7.57 0.78 5.14
C GLU A 33 7.05 1.62 6.31
N THR A 34 6.16 2.59 6.02
CA THR A 34 5.57 3.43 7.07
C THR A 34 4.69 2.62 8.01
N ALA A 35 3.95 1.66 7.47
CA ALA A 35 3.09 0.80 8.27
C ALA A 35 3.89 -0.13 9.18
N TRP A 36 5.02 -0.64 8.69
CA TRP A 36 5.95 -1.43 9.48
C TRP A 36 6.54 -0.61 10.63
N ASP A 37 7.11 0.55 10.32
CA ASP A 37 7.69 1.46 11.32
C ASP A 37 6.67 1.89 12.38
N TRP A 38 5.41 2.07 11.97
CA TRP A 38 4.34 2.36 12.90
C TRP A 38 4.10 1.22 13.90
N GLY A 39 4.09 -0.03 13.40
CA GLY A 39 4.02 -1.20 14.25
C GLY A 39 5.17 -1.24 15.27
N VAL A 40 6.39 -1.05 14.79
CA VAL A 40 7.60 -0.99 15.65
C VAL A 40 7.48 0.09 16.71
N ALA A 41 7.07 1.32 16.32
CA ALA A 41 6.91 2.45 17.24
C ALA A 41 5.86 2.21 18.33
N LEU A 42 4.88 1.35 18.06
CA LEU A 42 3.85 0.95 19.03
C LEU A 42 4.22 -0.30 19.85
N GLY A 43 5.43 -0.83 19.67
CA GLY A 43 5.90 -2.05 20.35
C GLY A 43 5.25 -3.33 19.83
N TRP A 44 4.66 -3.24 18.64
CA TRP A 44 3.98 -4.36 17.99
C TRP A 44 4.96 -5.34 17.33
N ASP A 45 6.10 -4.86 16.87
CA ASP A 45 7.11 -5.66 16.17
C ASP A 45 7.65 -6.80 17.04
N ALA A 46 8.17 -6.48 18.24
CA ALA A 46 8.77 -7.47 19.13
C ALA A 46 7.79 -8.58 19.57
N LYS A 47 6.48 -8.26 19.66
CA LYS A 47 5.47 -9.22 20.13
C LYS A 47 4.95 -10.13 19.01
N TYR A 48 4.97 -9.66 17.75
CA TYR A 48 4.29 -10.36 16.64
C TYR A 48 5.23 -10.77 15.50
N SER A 49 6.37 -10.12 15.31
CA SER A 49 7.44 -10.62 14.43
C SER A 49 8.08 -11.90 14.99
N GLU A 50 8.07 -12.05 16.32
CA GLU A 50 8.53 -13.25 17.02
C GLU A 50 7.43 -14.32 17.18
N ASN A 51 6.18 -14.00 16.87
CA ASN A 51 5.09 -14.97 16.91
C ASN A 51 4.82 -15.52 15.50
N PRO A 52 5.40 -16.68 15.16
CA PRO A 52 5.22 -17.29 13.85
C PRO A 52 3.79 -17.77 13.58
N ASP A 53 2.92 -17.69 14.58
CA ASP A 53 1.55 -18.22 14.51
C ASP A 53 0.55 -17.21 13.92
N VAL A 54 0.92 -15.93 13.74
CA VAL A 54 0.02 -14.89 13.22
C VAL A 54 0.73 -13.96 12.23
N PHE A 55 -0.01 -13.45 11.25
CA PHE A 55 0.51 -12.47 10.30
C PHE A 55 -0.61 -11.58 9.74
N TRP A 56 -0.22 -10.46 9.11
CA TRP A 56 -1.13 -9.54 8.46
C TRP A 56 -1.09 -9.74 6.95
N VAL A 57 -2.27 -9.79 6.34
CA VAL A 57 -2.42 -9.79 4.88
C VAL A 57 -3.08 -8.49 4.44
N ILE A 58 -2.54 -7.87 3.42
CA ILE A 58 -3.20 -6.77 2.73
C ILE A 58 -4.26 -7.37 1.80
N ARG A 59 -5.51 -7.01 2.05
CA ARG A 59 -6.63 -7.47 1.24
C ARG A 59 -6.91 -6.54 0.07
N GLU A 60 -6.83 -5.22 0.33
CA GLU A 60 -7.22 -4.19 -0.64
C GLU A 60 -6.47 -2.90 -0.31
N THR A 61 -5.99 -2.23 -1.33
CA THR A 61 -5.42 -0.90 -1.23
C THR A 61 -6.03 -0.02 -2.31
N GLU A 62 -6.58 1.11 -1.92
CA GLU A 62 -7.12 2.13 -2.80
C GLU A 62 -6.28 3.40 -2.65
N ILE A 63 -5.75 3.91 -3.75
CA ILE A 63 -4.89 5.09 -3.78
C ILE A 63 -5.44 6.08 -4.80
N HIS A 64 -5.64 7.31 -4.37
CA HIS A 64 -5.97 8.44 -5.23
C HIS A 64 -4.73 9.30 -5.41
N PHE A 65 -4.17 9.25 -6.62
CA PHE A 65 -3.05 10.09 -7.03
C PHE A 65 -3.56 11.47 -7.46
N LEU A 66 -3.18 12.50 -6.73
CA LEU A 66 -3.64 13.88 -6.97
C LEU A 66 -2.59 14.71 -7.68
N ARG A 67 -1.32 14.50 -7.36
CA ARG A 67 -0.17 15.20 -7.95
C ARG A 67 1.02 14.25 -8.04
N PRO A 68 1.84 14.33 -9.10
CA PRO A 68 3.04 13.50 -9.20
C PRO A 68 4.11 13.97 -8.20
N LEU A 69 4.79 13.00 -7.58
CA LEU A 69 6.06 13.23 -6.90
C LEU A 69 7.20 13.00 -7.90
N ARG A 70 8.23 13.85 -7.83
CA ARG A 70 9.39 13.84 -8.74
C ARG A 70 10.69 13.70 -7.98
N HIS A 71 11.77 13.47 -8.70
CA HIS A 71 13.11 13.37 -8.11
C HIS A 71 13.41 14.54 -7.16
N ASN A 72 13.95 14.20 -6.00
CA ASN A 72 14.27 15.11 -4.90
C ASN A 72 13.07 15.75 -4.16
N ASP A 73 11.83 15.49 -4.53
CA ASP A 73 10.71 15.92 -3.72
C ASP A 73 10.81 15.30 -2.32
N GLU A 74 10.58 16.10 -1.29
CA GLU A 74 10.44 15.65 0.07
C GLU A 74 8.95 15.64 0.46
N PHE A 75 8.51 14.57 1.11
CA PHE A 75 7.12 14.43 1.52
C PHE A 75 7.00 13.68 2.84
N ASN A 76 5.86 13.87 3.49
CA ASN A 76 5.45 13.12 4.65
C ASN A 76 4.37 12.12 4.25
N LEU A 77 4.47 10.88 4.74
CA LEU A 77 3.40 9.91 4.68
C LEU A 77 2.86 9.72 6.09
N THR A 78 1.59 10.05 6.26
CA THR A 78 0.86 9.93 7.53
C THR A 78 -0.15 8.79 7.43
N ILE A 79 -0.22 7.94 8.47
CA ILE A 79 -1.07 6.75 8.52
C ILE A 79 -1.83 6.68 9.84
N TRP A 80 -3.08 6.21 9.82
CA TRP A 80 -3.91 6.00 11.00
C TRP A 80 -5.03 4.98 10.75
N MET A 81 -5.49 4.29 11.81
CA MET A 81 -6.62 3.37 11.70
C MET A 81 -7.94 4.13 11.81
N VAL A 82 -8.93 3.68 11.02
CA VAL A 82 -10.25 4.31 10.97
C VAL A 82 -11.38 3.37 11.35
N ASN A 83 -11.20 2.08 11.15
CA ASN A 83 -12.25 1.10 11.44
C ASN A 83 -11.68 -0.27 11.75
N TRP A 84 -12.38 -0.99 12.63
CA TRP A 84 -12.07 -2.35 13.01
C TRP A 84 -13.31 -3.23 12.86
N GLN A 85 -13.12 -4.39 12.29
CA GLN A 85 -14.12 -5.45 12.20
C GLN A 85 -13.47 -6.74 12.71
N LYS A 86 -14.28 -7.74 13.03
CA LYS A 86 -13.83 -8.97 13.73
C LYS A 86 -12.43 -9.47 13.35
N VAL A 87 -12.12 -9.53 12.06
CA VAL A 87 -10.86 -10.12 11.56
C VAL A 87 -10.02 -9.11 10.74
N ARG A 88 -10.48 -7.87 10.59
CA ARG A 88 -9.86 -6.89 9.70
C ARG A 88 -9.86 -5.48 10.26
N GLY A 89 -8.86 -4.71 9.85
CA GLY A 89 -8.79 -3.28 10.07
C GLY A 89 -8.75 -2.51 8.77
N THR A 90 -9.23 -1.28 8.79
CA THR A 90 -9.05 -0.31 7.70
C THR A 90 -8.23 0.85 8.21
N ARG A 91 -7.17 1.18 7.48
CA ARG A 91 -6.34 2.36 7.74
C ARG A 91 -6.44 3.34 6.60
N CYS A 92 -6.37 4.64 6.92
CA CYS A 92 -6.18 5.71 5.97
C CYS A 92 -4.73 6.13 5.92
N PHE A 93 -4.34 6.72 4.80
CA PHE A 93 -3.02 7.34 4.65
C PHE A 93 -3.08 8.56 3.73
N GLU A 94 -2.15 9.49 3.94
CA GLU A 94 -2.03 10.71 3.18
C GLU A 94 -0.56 11.04 2.96
N LEU A 95 -0.22 11.42 1.73
CA LEU A 95 1.10 11.90 1.35
C LEU A 95 1.02 13.42 1.13
N THR A 96 1.85 14.18 1.82
CA THR A 96 1.91 15.64 1.72
C THR A 96 3.32 16.11 1.42
N ARG A 97 3.48 17.04 0.46
CA ARG A 97 4.79 17.69 0.22
C ARG A 97 5.23 18.43 1.48
N LYS A 98 6.51 18.33 1.80
CA LYS A 98 7.06 19.00 2.99
C LYS A 98 7.17 20.51 2.84
N ASP A 99 7.44 20.97 1.64
CA ASP A 99 7.65 22.39 1.33
C ASP A 99 6.35 23.20 1.25
N THR A 100 5.29 22.62 0.66
CA THR A 100 4.03 23.30 0.40
C THR A 100 2.86 22.83 1.27
N GLY A 101 2.96 21.64 1.88
CA GLY A 101 1.83 20.99 2.55
C GLY A 101 0.75 20.47 1.59
N GLU A 102 1.00 20.52 0.26
CA GLU A 102 0.07 20.01 -0.74
C GLU A 102 -0.12 18.51 -0.62
N VAL A 103 -1.37 18.03 -0.61
CA VAL A 103 -1.69 16.60 -0.65
C VAL A 103 -1.43 16.07 -2.07
N VAL A 104 -0.54 15.10 -2.19
CA VAL A 104 -0.14 14.49 -3.46
C VAL A 104 -0.78 13.13 -3.71
N ALA A 105 -1.09 12.40 -2.66
CA ALA A 105 -1.86 11.16 -2.72
C ALA A 105 -2.55 10.91 -1.38
N GLN A 106 -3.65 10.17 -1.43
CA GLN A 106 -4.36 9.72 -0.24
C GLN A 106 -5.06 8.39 -0.54
N GLY A 107 -5.35 7.62 0.49
CA GLY A 107 -5.97 6.32 0.25
C GLY A 107 -6.37 5.58 1.51
N THR A 108 -6.89 4.39 1.27
CA THR A 108 -7.24 3.42 2.30
C THR A 108 -6.58 2.09 2.04
N GLN A 109 -6.32 1.36 3.11
CA GLN A 109 -5.84 -0.01 3.01
C GLN A 109 -6.57 -0.89 4.02
N GLN A 110 -7.09 -2.02 3.54
CA GLN A 110 -7.67 -3.05 4.37
C GLN A 110 -6.63 -4.13 4.67
N VAL A 111 -6.47 -4.44 5.94
CA VAL A 111 -5.60 -5.51 6.43
C VAL A 111 -6.42 -6.56 7.15
N VAL A 112 -6.04 -7.83 7.01
CA VAL A 112 -6.70 -8.97 7.64
C VAL A 112 -5.71 -9.68 8.54
N PHE A 113 -6.13 -10.00 9.75
CA PHE A 113 -5.36 -10.75 10.71
C PHE A 113 -5.55 -12.25 10.47
N MET A 114 -4.45 -12.97 10.30
CA MET A 114 -4.43 -14.36 9.86
C MET A 114 -3.74 -15.24 10.87
N ASP A 115 -4.27 -16.45 11.03
CA ASP A 115 -3.60 -17.56 11.70
C ASP A 115 -2.66 -18.25 10.69
N ALA A 116 -1.37 -18.32 11.01
CA ALA A 116 -0.35 -18.84 10.10
C ALA A 116 -0.44 -20.38 9.94
N LYS A 117 -0.95 -21.10 10.95
CA LYS A 117 -1.08 -22.58 10.89
C LYS A 117 -2.20 -23.02 9.99
N THR A 118 -3.32 -22.28 10.03
CA THR A 118 -4.53 -22.66 9.28
C THR A 118 -4.70 -21.88 7.98
N GLY A 119 -3.99 -20.77 7.81
CA GLY A 119 -4.16 -19.84 6.69
C GLY A 119 -5.53 -19.16 6.67
N ARG A 120 -6.22 -19.08 7.82
CA ARG A 120 -7.57 -18.53 7.92
C ARG A 120 -7.57 -17.19 8.67
N PRO A 121 -8.51 -16.27 8.34
CA PRO A 121 -8.73 -15.09 9.14
C PRO A 121 -9.10 -15.45 10.58
N MET A 122 -8.51 -14.76 11.55
CA MET A 122 -8.81 -14.92 12.96
C MET A 122 -9.24 -13.59 13.59
N ASN A 123 -9.96 -13.69 14.71
CA ASN A 123 -10.41 -12.51 15.43
C ASN A 123 -9.23 -11.71 15.95
N LEU A 124 -9.31 -10.39 15.77
CA LEU A 124 -8.35 -9.45 16.32
C LEU A 124 -8.43 -9.45 17.86
N PRO A 125 -7.31 -9.66 18.56
CA PRO A 125 -7.27 -9.44 20.00
C PRO A 125 -7.60 -7.97 20.33
N GLU A 126 -8.32 -7.74 21.42
CA GLU A 126 -8.72 -6.37 21.79
C GLU A 126 -7.51 -5.50 22.09
N GLU A 127 -6.46 -6.07 22.66
CA GLU A 127 -5.18 -5.40 22.89
C GLU A 127 -4.56 -4.83 21.59
N VAL A 128 -4.74 -5.51 20.45
CA VAL A 128 -4.32 -5.03 19.12
C VAL A 128 -5.13 -3.81 18.73
N VAL A 129 -6.45 -3.95 18.84
CA VAL A 129 -7.39 -2.88 18.48
C VAL A 129 -7.12 -1.64 19.31
N ASP A 130 -6.89 -1.78 20.62
CA ASP A 130 -6.70 -0.67 21.55
C ASP A 130 -5.40 0.12 21.29
N VAL A 131 -4.35 -0.58 20.87
CA VAL A 131 -3.07 0.06 20.51
C VAL A 131 -3.26 1.06 19.38
N PHE A 132 -4.11 0.74 18.40
CA PHE A 132 -4.32 1.55 17.19
C PHE A 132 -5.61 2.38 17.19
N ARG A 133 -6.52 2.17 18.15
CA ARG A 133 -7.85 2.80 18.17
C ARG A 133 -7.75 4.31 18.34
N LEU A 134 -8.29 5.04 17.39
CA LEU A 134 -8.52 6.49 17.46
C LEU A 134 -9.98 6.79 17.78
N GLU A 135 -10.19 7.86 18.54
CA GLU A 135 -11.51 8.45 18.71
C GLU A 135 -11.77 9.42 17.54
N ASN A 136 -12.89 9.24 16.84
CA ASN A 136 -13.32 10.06 15.71
C ASN A 136 -12.22 10.25 14.62
N PRO A 137 -11.67 9.17 14.05
CA PRO A 137 -10.64 9.27 13.01
C PRO A 137 -11.20 9.95 11.76
N ARG A 138 -10.35 10.75 11.11
CA ARG A 138 -10.66 11.28 9.77
C ARG A 138 -10.77 10.12 8.80
N VAL A 139 -11.87 10.05 8.04
CA VAL A 139 -12.11 9.05 7.00
C VAL A 139 -12.21 9.74 5.65
N PHE A 140 -11.59 9.17 4.63
CA PHE A 140 -11.76 9.65 3.27
C PHE A 140 -13.05 9.08 2.67
N PRO A 141 -13.95 9.94 2.13
CA PRO A 141 -15.17 9.49 1.46
C PRO A 141 -14.83 9.05 0.03
N PHE A 142 -14.29 7.85 -0.14
CA PHE A 142 -14.06 7.30 -1.48
C PHE A 142 -15.31 6.62 -2.00
N GLU A 143 -15.65 6.92 -3.24
CA GLU A 143 -16.61 6.14 -3.99
C GLU A 143 -15.93 4.85 -4.45
N ARG A 144 -16.58 3.72 -4.19
CA ARG A 144 -16.07 2.45 -4.71
C ARG A 144 -16.07 2.48 -6.24
N PHE A 145 -14.97 2.02 -6.82
CA PHE A 145 -14.93 1.80 -8.26
C PHE A 145 -16.10 0.91 -8.70
N PRO A 146 -16.82 1.28 -9.77
CA PRO A 146 -17.88 0.44 -10.29
C PRO A 146 -17.30 -0.92 -10.71
N LYS A 147 -18.07 -1.98 -10.53
CA LYS A 147 -17.70 -3.27 -11.09
C LYS A 147 -17.73 -3.16 -12.61
N ILE A 148 -16.56 -3.24 -13.21
CA ILE A 148 -16.40 -3.23 -14.67
C ILE A 148 -16.58 -4.67 -15.16
N ALA A 149 -17.38 -4.87 -16.18
CA ALA A 149 -17.48 -6.16 -16.85
C ALA A 149 -16.11 -6.53 -17.47
N PRO A 150 -15.73 -7.82 -17.45
CA PRO A 150 -14.52 -8.25 -18.15
C PRO A 150 -14.55 -7.81 -19.62
N ALA A 151 -13.42 -7.38 -20.15
CA ALA A 151 -13.30 -7.06 -21.57
C ALA A 151 -13.51 -8.34 -22.40
N GLU A 152 -14.18 -8.22 -23.55
CA GLU A 152 -14.38 -9.35 -24.47
C GLU A 152 -13.05 -9.89 -25.02
N ASN A 153 -12.10 -8.99 -25.28
CA ASN A 153 -10.76 -9.31 -25.77
C ASN A 153 -9.72 -8.64 -24.88
N PRO A 154 -9.41 -9.21 -23.69
CA PRO A 154 -8.43 -8.63 -22.80
C PRO A 154 -7.03 -8.76 -23.39
N PHE A 155 -6.19 -7.76 -23.19
CA PHE A 155 -4.75 -7.93 -23.39
C PHE A 155 -4.22 -8.92 -22.35
N VAL A 156 -3.47 -9.91 -22.80
CA VAL A 156 -2.91 -10.95 -21.94
C VAL A 156 -1.41 -10.99 -22.14
N THR A 157 -0.67 -10.93 -21.05
CA THR A 157 0.77 -11.16 -21.02
C THR A 157 1.07 -12.23 -19.97
N GLN A 158 2.20 -12.91 -20.14
CA GLN A 158 2.67 -13.92 -19.19
C GLN A 158 4.00 -13.48 -18.61
N ARG A 159 4.17 -13.66 -17.31
CA ARG A 159 5.42 -13.44 -16.61
C ARG A 159 5.72 -14.62 -15.70
N GLN A 160 6.96 -15.08 -15.73
CA GLN A 160 7.46 -16.05 -14.76
C GLN A 160 7.82 -15.31 -13.49
N VAL A 161 7.39 -15.82 -12.35
CA VAL A 161 7.81 -15.32 -11.03
C VAL A 161 9.27 -15.68 -10.83
N GLU A 162 10.08 -14.69 -10.46
CA GLU A 162 11.50 -14.83 -10.19
C GLU A 162 11.76 -14.77 -8.67
N TRP A 163 12.93 -15.23 -8.26
CA TRP A 163 13.31 -15.21 -6.84
C TRP A 163 13.27 -13.80 -6.23
N MET A 164 13.63 -12.77 -7.00
CA MET A 164 13.58 -11.37 -6.57
C MET A 164 12.18 -10.79 -6.39
N ASP A 165 11.17 -11.48 -6.88
CA ASP A 165 9.77 -11.07 -6.75
C ASP A 165 9.16 -11.48 -5.41
N LEU A 166 9.85 -12.39 -4.67
CA LEU A 166 9.35 -12.96 -3.42
C LEU A 166 9.69 -12.09 -2.22
N ASP A 167 8.79 -12.09 -1.25
CA ASP A 167 9.02 -11.54 0.09
C ASP A 167 9.55 -12.61 1.07
N VAL A 168 9.73 -12.24 2.33
CA VAL A 168 10.24 -13.13 3.38
C VAL A 168 9.29 -14.28 3.74
N TYR A 169 8.06 -14.24 3.25
CA TYR A 169 7.06 -15.31 3.39
C TYR A 169 6.99 -16.22 2.17
N GLU A 170 7.91 -16.06 1.22
CA GLU A 170 7.95 -16.81 -0.05
C GLU A 170 6.71 -16.56 -0.95
N HIS A 171 6.04 -15.43 -0.76
CA HIS A 171 4.95 -14.97 -1.60
C HIS A 171 5.43 -13.86 -2.54
N VAL A 172 4.79 -13.72 -3.70
CA VAL A 172 5.03 -12.55 -4.55
C VAL A 172 4.66 -11.29 -3.75
N ASN A 173 5.63 -10.41 -3.59
CA ASN A 173 5.46 -9.18 -2.81
C ASN A 173 4.33 -8.31 -3.40
N ASN A 174 3.51 -7.70 -2.55
CA ASN A 174 2.37 -6.87 -2.94
C ASN A 174 2.76 -5.74 -3.91
N VAL A 175 3.94 -5.15 -3.74
CA VAL A 175 4.48 -4.11 -4.63
C VAL A 175 4.77 -4.68 -6.02
N ILE A 176 5.24 -5.92 -6.09
CA ILE A 176 5.57 -6.58 -7.37
C ILE A 176 4.31 -6.88 -8.19
N HIS A 177 3.17 -7.19 -7.54
CA HIS A 177 1.90 -7.30 -8.25
C HIS A 177 1.50 -6.00 -8.95
N VAL A 178 1.77 -4.85 -8.34
CA VAL A 178 1.54 -3.54 -8.96
C VAL A 178 2.48 -3.34 -10.15
N ASN A 179 3.78 -3.67 -10.02
CA ASN A 179 4.72 -3.62 -11.15
C ASN A 179 4.27 -4.49 -12.32
N TYR A 180 3.73 -5.69 -12.06
CA TYR A 180 3.21 -6.56 -13.12
C TYR A 180 2.01 -5.93 -13.83
N ALA A 181 1.11 -5.28 -13.09
CA ALA A 181 -0.04 -4.59 -13.67
C ALA A 181 0.39 -3.35 -14.48
N GLU A 182 1.35 -2.56 -13.99
CA GLU A 182 1.90 -1.41 -14.71
C GLU A 182 2.59 -1.85 -16.00
N GLU A 183 3.40 -2.91 -15.96
CA GLU A 183 4.08 -3.45 -17.14
C GLU A 183 3.07 -3.98 -18.17
N ALA A 184 2.04 -4.71 -17.74
CA ALA A 184 0.99 -5.20 -18.64
C ALA A 184 0.24 -4.05 -19.30
N ALA A 185 -0.09 -2.99 -18.55
CA ALA A 185 -0.73 -1.80 -19.08
C ALA A 185 0.17 -1.06 -20.09
N ALA A 186 1.47 -0.94 -19.79
CA ALA A 186 2.43 -0.32 -20.71
C ALA A 186 2.55 -1.10 -22.03
N GLN A 187 2.57 -2.42 -21.97
CA GLN A 187 2.60 -3.30 -23.14
C GLN A 187 1.31 -3.18 -23.98
N ASP A 188 0.14 -3.14 -23.35
CA ASP A 188 -1.14 -2.94 -24.04
C ASP A 188 -1.19 -1.58 -24.73
N PHE A 189 -0.76 -0.51 -24.06
CA PHE A 189 -0.68 0.82 -24.64
C PHE A 189 0.28 0.87 -25.83
N ALA A 190 1.45 0.27 -25.71
CA ALA A 190 2.42 0.20 -26.81
C ALA A 190 1.86 -0.59 -28.01
N ALA A 191 1.17 -1.71 -27.78
CA ALA A 191 0.53 -2.50 -28.82
C ALA A 191 -0.56 -1.73 -29.58
N ARG A 192 -1.20 -0.74 -28.91
CA ARG A 192 -2.20 0.16 -29.49
C ARG A 192 -1.59 1.44 -30.10
N GLY A 193 -0.27 1.54 -30.16
CA GLY A 193 0.44 2.71 -30.70
C GLY A 193 0.52 3.89 -29.74
N TRP A 194 0.18 3.69 -28.47
CA TRP A 194 0.35 4.69 -27.42
C TRP A 194 1.78 4.60 -26.87
N THR A 195 2.50 5.70 -26.94
CA THR A 195 3.79 5.85 -26.25
C THR A 195 3.64 6.96 -25.22
N PRO A 196 4.21 6.81 -24.01
CA PRO A 196 4.25 7.91 -23.05
C PRO A 196 4.87 9.15 -23.74
N ALA A 197 4.22 10.29 -23.60
CA ALA A 197 4.80 11.55 -24.05
C ALA A 197 6.08 11.78 -23.23
N ARG A 198 7.21 11.98 -23.92
CA ARG A 198 8.49 12.35 -23.34
C ARG A 198 8.50 13.81 -22.94
#